data_93ccf427673f77e1a39664f302097cf3
#
_entry.id   93ccf427673f77e1a39664f302097cf3
#
_cell.length_a   1.000
_cell.length_b   1.000
_cell.length_c   1.000
_cell.angle_alpha   90.00
_cell.angle_beta   90.00
_cell.angle_gamma   90.00
#
_symmetry.space_group_name_H-M   'P 1'
#
loop_
_entity.id
_entity.type
_entity.pdbx_description
1 polymer ?
#
loop_
_entity_poly.entity_id
_entity_poly.type
_entity_poly.pdbx_seq_one_letter_code
_entity_poly.pdbx_strand_id
1 'polypeptide(L)'
;MNQPQQKISAPLGDLRERIDDIDGKLSGLIDERMAVADEVGARKRRLGLAVHALKREEALLSRITSGRDPETSHVLHSVYEVLIAGSRRRQLAPILSPEDLPEKGSCEARLPVLPGESSRSVTAKALAALLAGGFVPEAVIPGGDAVSITFRSEGDQASQILIADLIGLGATVRRSEIRHKALRPGAGLLCGLLGRTLSHTLSPAIHKELAAYAYKCFEVEPDRLDKFFASVPFDGVNVTIPYKEAVIPFLARLTDRAEKVGAVNTIIREADGSLTGDNTDYAGFEAMIAASGIDVKGKKALILGTGGAAKCVFSVLRDMGANPKMVSRTGDLNYENIARESDAAILVNATPVGMYPRAGAAPVENLAILPHLEFVFDLIYNPARTKLMLEADARGIPSMNGLLMLVVQAIEASRRFLWNREPAANTAGLFRKLALENENIVLSGMPGSGKSTVGRAIASALGREFIDLDDAIEAAADCSIPEIFARDGEKAFRDLETHITQLAGARRGVVIATGGGTLLREKNREALKQNGRIALLTRPLSDLPVAGRPVSLSKPLTQIWEERKDIYLGNADVTIENTGAPEDAAAAILRAFGQAR
;
A
#
# COMPACT_ATOMS: atom_id res chain seq x y z
N MET A 1 -45.83 35.13 12.36
CA MET A 1 -45.22 35.57 11.09
C MET A 1 -44.77 34.34 10.34
N ASN A 2 -45.56 33.96 9.35
CA ASN A 2 -45.34 32.78 8.50
C ASN A 2 -44.21 33.06 7.51
N GLN A 3 -43.15 32.26 7.53
CA GLN A 3 -42.23 32.15 6.39
C GLN A 3 -42.90 31.29 5.29
N PRO A 4 -42.84 31.66 4.02
CA PRO A 4 -43.43 30.85 2.96
C PRO A 4 -42.56 29.62 2.68
N GLN A 5 -43.13 28.44 2.83
CA GLN A 5 -42.62 27.21 2.26
C GLN A 5 -42.55 27.35 0.75
N GLN A 6 -41.34 27.36 0.19
CA GLN A 6 -41.13 27.22 -1.26
C GLN A 6 -41.68 25.88 -1.72
N LYS A 7 -42.67 25.94 -2.60
CA LYS A 7 -43.26 24.79 -3.28
C LYS A 7 -42.21 24.07 -4.14
N ILE A 8 -41.77 22.92 -3.70
CA ILE A 8 -41.18 21.89 -4.59
C ILE A 8 -42.37 21.25 -5.29
N SER A 9 -42.64 21.60 -6.54
CA SER A 9 -43.74 20.98 -7.27
C SER A 9 -43.53 20.99 -8.79
N ALA A 10 -42.72 20.06 -9.28
CA ALA A 10 -43.02 19.38 -10.53
C ALA A 10 -43.10 17.89 -10.21
N PRO A 11 -44.11 17.14 -10.69
CA PRO A 11 -44.14 15.69 -10.59
C PRO A 11 -42.85 15.12 -11.20
N LEU A 12 -42.33 14.01 -10.63
CA LEU A 12 -41.09 13.41 -11.09
C LEU A 12 -41.13 13.02 -12.58
N GLY A 13 -42.38 12.79 -13.11
CA GLY A 13 -42.67 12.56 -14.54
C GLY A 13 -42.28 13.75 -15.41
N ASP A 14 -42.75 14.94 -15.06
CA ASP A 14 -42.49 16.16 -15.83
C ASP A 14 -40.98 16.51 -15.89
N LEU A 15 -40.25 16.20 -14.83
CA LEU A 15 -38.80 16.40 -14.81
C LEU A 15 -38.07 15.40 -15.72
N ARG A 16 -38.54 14.17 -15.79
CA ARG A 16 -38.00 13.14 -16.70
C ARG A 16 -38.26 13.49 -18.15
N GLU A 17 -39.50 13.89 -18.50
CA GLU A 17 -39.82 14.33 -19.85
C GLU A 17 -38.96 15.52 -20.29
N ARG A 18 -38.66 16.45 -19.37
CA ARG A 18 -37.76 17.57 -19.65
C ARG A 18 -36.32 17.14 -19.86
N ILE A 19 -35.85 16.09 -19.16
CA ILE A 19 -34.52 15.50 -19.37
C ILE A 19 -34.47 14.83 -20.74
N ASP A 20 -35.49 14.04 -21.10
CA ASP A 20 -35.56 13.35 -22.39
C ASP A 20 -35.60 14.34 -23.57
N ASP A 21 -36.30 15.48 -23.43
CA ASP A 21 -36.30 16.57 -24.44
C ASP A 21 -34.92 17.23 -24.56
N ILE A 22 -34.22 17.46 -23.44
CA ILE A 22 -32.85 17.98 -23.44
C ILE A 22 -31.89 16.99 -24.11
N ASP A 23 -31.98 15.70 -23.80
CA ASP A 23 -31.12 14.64 -24.37
C ASP A 23 -31.36 14.51 -25.87
N GLY A 24 -32.59 14.59 -26.32
CA GLY A 24 -32.94 14.66 -27.76
C GLY A 24 -32.30 15.85 -28.48
N LYS A 25 -32.36 17.02 -27.89
CA LYS A 25 -31.72 18.25 -28.43
C LYS A 25 -30.19 18.10 -28.44
N LEU A 26 -29.62 17.55 -27.37
CA LEU A 26 -28.17 17.31 -27.25
C LEU A 26 -27.69 16.36 -28.34
N SER A 27 -28.40 15.25 -28.56
CA SER A 27 -28.10 14.28 -29.64
C SER A 27 -28.12 14.98 -31.00
N GLY A 28 -29.15 15.76 -31.33
CA GLY A 28 -29.23 16.50 -32.59
C GLY A 28 -28.08 17.48 -32.78
N LEU A 29 -27.70 18.23 -31.75
CA LEU A 29 -26.56 19.15 -31.78
C LEU A 29 -25.20 18.42 -31.95
N ILE A 30 -25.06 17.22 -31.40
CA ILE A 30 -23.87 16.40 -31.62
C ILE A 30 -23.79 15.95 -33.08
N ASP A 31 -24.88 15.49 -33.68
CA ASP A 31 -24.93 15.09 -35.08
C ASP A 31 -24.62 16.28 -36.03
N GLU A 32 -25.19 17.45 -35.79
CA GLU A 32 -24.90 18.67 -36.54
C GLU A 32 -23.42 19.06 -36.42
N ARG A 33 -22.86 18.98 -35.20
CA ARG A 33 -21.45 19.27 -34.96
C ARG A 33 -20.53 18.29 -35.72
N MET A 34 -20.90 17.03 -35.79
CA MET A 34 -20.13 16.01 -36.53
C MET A 34 -20.20 16.24 -38.04
N ALA A 35 -21.34 16.65 -38.59
CA ALA A 35 -21.45 17.02 -40.01
C ALA A 35 -20.55 18.22 -40.35
N VAL A 36 -20.56 19.27 -39.53
CA VAL A 36 -19.63 20.41 -39.68
C VAL A 36 -18.15 19.97 -39.58
N ALA A 37 -17.84 19.00 -38.75
CA ALA A 37 -16.47 18.45 -38.65
C ALA A 37 -16.02 17.77 -39.97
N ASP A 38 -16.92 17.08 -40.67
CA ASP A 38 -16.67 16.49 -41.98
C ASP A 38 -16.38 17.58 -43.03
N GLU A 39 -17.14 18.65 -43.05
CA GLU A 39 -16.91 19.79 -43.96
C GLU A 39 -15.57 20.49 -43.67
N VAL A 40 -15.23 20.70 -42.41
CA VAL A 40 -13.93 21.24 -41.99
C VAL A 40 -12.78 20.33 -42.45
N GLY A 41 -12.92 19.01 -42.31
CA GLY A 41 -11.97 18.05 -42.78
C GLY A 41 -11.75 18.12 -44.27
N ALA A 42 -12.83 18.16 -45.07
CA ALA A 42 -12.77 18.30 -46.51
C ALA A 42 -12.05 19.59 -46.93
N ARG A 43 -12.31 20.70 -46.23
CA ARG A 43 -11.70 22.00 -46.53
C ARG A 43 -10.21 22.03 -46.14
N LYS A 44 -9.86 21.45 -45.00
CA LYS A 44 -8.46 21.33 -44.59
C LYS A 44 -7.62 20.48 -45.57
N ARG A 45 -8.16 19.36 -46.08
CA ARG A 45 -7.52 18.54 -47.12
C ARG A 45 -7.22 19.32 -48.39
N ARG A 46 -8.23 20.11 -48.86
CA ARG A 46 -8.03 20.94 -50.08
C ARG A 46 -6.96 22.02 -49.89
N LEU A 47 -6.74 22.46 -48.67
CA LEU A 47 -5.76 23.51 -48.34
C LEU A 47 -4.42 22.97 -47.83
N GLY A 48 -4.23 21.65 -47.76
CA GLY A 48 -3.01 21.03 -47.21
C GLY A 48 -2.77 21.34 -45.73
N LEU A 49 -3.82 21.65 -44.97
CA LEU A 49 -3.72 22.02 -43.53
C LEU A 49 -3.79 20.79 -42.63
N ALA A 50 -2.99 20.79 -41.57
CA ALA A 50 -3.03 19.75 -40.55
C ALA A 50 -4.43 19.61 -39.94
N VAL A 51 -4.88 18.38 -39.71
CA VAL A 51 -6.16 18.07 -39.11
C VAL A 51 -6.19 18.53 -37.64
N HIS A 52 -5.10 18.25 -36.94
CA HIS A 52 -4.96 18.61 -35.52
C HIS A 52 -4.66 20.11 -35.33
N ALA A 53 -5.39 20.77 -34.44
CA ALA A 53 -5.26 22.20 -34.13
C ALA A 53 -5.23 22.43 -32.63
N LEU A 54 -4.12 22.01 -31.99
CA LEU A 54 -3.95 21.95 -30.53
C LEU A 54 -4.37 23.24 -29.81
N LYS A 55 -3.83 24.38 -30.26
CA LYS A 55 -4.15 25.70 -29.66
C LYS A 55 -5.63 26.06 -29.72
N ARG A 56 -6.33 25.63 -30.78
CA ARG A 56 -7.77 25.88 -30.93
C ARG A 56 -8.58 24.97 -30.01
N GLU A 57 -8.17 23.73 -29.83
CA GLU A 57 -8.83 22.76 -28.97
C GLU A 57 -8.67 23.14 -27.50
N GLU A 58 -7.49 23.57 -27.08
CA GLU A 58 -7.23 24.09 -25.73
C GLU A 58 -8.01 25.38 -25.46
N ALA A 59 -8.06 26.31 -26.42
CA ALA A 59 -8.86 27.52 -26.30
C ALA A 59 -10.37 27.22 -26.20
N LEU A 60 -10.86 26.20 -26.91
CA LEU A 60 -12.22 25.73 -26.82
C LEU A 60 -12.53 25.18 -25.44
N LEU A 61 -11.71 24.22 -24.94
CA LEU A 61 -11.88 23.61 -23.62
C LEU A 61 -11.84 24.67 -22.50
N SER A 62 -10.89 25.59 -22.54
CA SER A 62 -10.81 26.68 -21.60
C SER A 62 -12.07 27.56 -21.61
N ARG A 63 -12.59 27.88 -22.78
CA ARG A 63 -13.81 28.73 -22.94
C ARG A 63 -15.07 28.05 -22.40
N ILE A 64 -15.23 26.74 -22.60
CA ILE A 64 -16.46 26.05 -22.18
C ILE A 64 -16.46 25.75 -20.66
N THR A 65 -15.31 25.69 -20.04
CA THR A 65 -15.17 25.44 -18.58
C THR A 65 -15.08 26.72 -17.76
N SER A 66 -14.77 27.86 -18.39
CA SER A 66 -14.58 29.13 -17.69
C SER A 66 -15.87 29.63 -17.03
N GLY A 67 -15.77 30.08 -15.77
CA GLY A 67 -16.86 30.67 -15.01
C GLY A 67 -17.94 29.70 -14.52
N ARG A 68 -17.68 28.39 -14.58
CA ARG A 68 -18.59 27.34 -14.10
C ARG A 68 -18.07 26.73 -12.80
N ASP A 69 -18.94 26.05 -12.05
CA ASP A 69 -18.54 25.30 -10.88
C ASP A 69 -17.62 24.12 -11.25
N PRO A 70 -16.83 23.58 -10.29
CA PRO A 70 -15.84 22.53 -10.56
C PRO A 70 -16.44 21.25 -11.14
N GLU A 71 -17.62 20.83 -10.69
CA GLU A 71 -18.27 19.59 -11.14
C GLU A 71 -18.77 19.74 -12.58
N THR A 72 -19.50 20.80 -12.90
CA THR A 72 -19.94 21.12 -14.25
C THR A 72 -18.74 21.30 -15.20
N SER A 73 -17.66 21.94 -14.76
CA SER A 73 -16.45 22.13 -15.55
C SER A 73 -15.80 20.80 -15.89
N HIS A 74 -15.73 19.85 -14.94
CA HIS A 74 -15.17 18.53 -15.15
C HIS A 74 -15.99 17.70 -16.15
N VAL A 75 -17.31 17.69 -16.00
CA VAL A 75 -18.23 17.00 -16.93
C VAL A 75 -18.10 17.55 -18.34
N LEU A 76 -18.15 18.88 -18.51
CA LEU A 76 -18.01 19.50 -19.81
C LEU A 76 -16.65 19.23 -20.45
N HIS A 77 -15.57 19.29 -19.69
CA HIS A 77 -14.23 18.97 -20.19
C HIS A 77 -14.22 17.57 -20.79
N SER A 78 -14.69 16.57 -20.04
CA SER A 78 -14.73 15.17 -20.48
C SER A 78 -15.59 14.96 -21.72
N VAL A 79 -16.79 15.55 -21.76
CA VAL A 79 -17.69 15.45 -22.93
C VAL A 79 -17.06 16.08 -24.18
N TYR A 80 -16.43 17.26 -24.04
CA TYR A 80 -15.82 17.92 -25.20
C TYR A 80 -14.54 17.26 -25.68
N GLU A 81 -13.77 16.63 -24.81
CA GLU A 81 -12.62 15.79 -25.23
C GLU A 81 -13.08 14.65 -26.15
N VAL A 82 -14.17 13.95 -25.80
CA VAL A 82 -14.77 12.90 -26.63
C VAL A 82 -15.26 13.45 -27.98
N LEU A 83 -15.95 14.60 -27.96
CA LEU A 83 -16.45 15.25 -29.18
C LEU A 83 -15.34 15.75 -30.09
N ILE A 84 -14.23 16.24 -29.54
CA ILE A 84 -13.04 16.66 -30.29
C ILE A 84 -12.36 15.44 -30.92
N ALA A 85 -12.20 14.35 -30.17
CA ALA A 85 -11.65 13.10 -30.69
C ALA A 85 -12.51 12.53 -31.83
N GLY A 86 -13.84 12.48 -31.67
CA GLY A 86 -14.77 12.05 -32.71
C GLY A 86 -14.69 12.91 -33.98
N SER A 87 -14.56 14.23 -33.83
CA SER A 87 -14.39 15.15 -34.96
C SER A 87 -13.08 14.91 -35.71
N ARG A 88 -11.99 14.64 -35.01
CA ARG A 88 -10.68 14.28 -35.62
C ARG A 88 -10.77 12.98 -36.41
N ARG A 89 -11.43 11.95 -35.85
CA ARG A 89 -11.64 10.66 -36.55
C ARG A 89 -12.29 10.85 -37.89
N ARG A 90 -13.41 11.59 -37.95
CA ARG A 90 -14.13 11.86 -39.21
C ARG A 90 -13.29 12.63 -40.20
N GLN A 91 -12.44 13.56 -39.78
CA GLN A 91 -11.57 14.33 -40.64
C GLN A 91 -10.41 13.49 -41.23
N LEU A 92 -9.93 12.47 -40.49
CA LEU A 92 -8.81 11.61 -40.86
C LEU A 92 -9.22 10.38 -41.67
N ALA A 93 -10.39 9.82 -41.42
CA ALA A 93 -10.85 8.60 -42.08
C ALA A 93 -10.71 8.60 -43.62
N PRO A 94 -10.94 9.72 -44.34
CA PRO A 94 -10.73 9.77 -45.80
C PRO A 94 -9.27 9.90 -46.22
N ILE A 95 -8.31 10.09 -45.34
CA ILE A 95 -6.88 10.31 -45.63
C ILE A 95 -6.11 9.00 -45.54
N LEU A 96 -6.57 8.07 -44.70
CA LEU A 96 -5.92 6.81 -44.43
C LEU A 96 -6.32 5.80 -45.50
N SER A 97 -5.36 5.36 -46.34
CA SER A 97 -5.60 4.24 -47.21
C SER A 97 -5.47 2.93 -46.41
N PRO A 98 -6.18 1.85 -46.80
CA PRO A 98 -6.06 0.55 -46.17
C PRO A 98 -4.61 0.00 -46.15
N GLU A 99 -3.77 0.43 -47.13
CA GLU A 99 -2.39 0.01 -47.28
C GLU A 99 -1.45 0.68 -46.26
N ASP A 100 -1.85 1.83 -45.68
CA ASP A 100 -1.06 2.56 -44.69
C ASP A 100 -1.27 2.04 -43.26
N LEU A 101 -2.17 1.08 -43.08
CA LEU A 101 -2.56 0.58 -41.75
C LEU A 101 -1.81 -0.72 -41.44
N PRO A 102 -1.19 -0.82 -40.26
CA PRO A 102 -0.58 -2.07 -39.83
C PRO A 102 -1.61 -3.19 -39.76
N GLU A 103 -1.26 -4.33 -40.36
CA GLU A 103 -1.99 -5.58 -40.16
C GLU A 103 -1.99 -5.99 -38.64
N LYS A 104 -2.70 -7.07 -38.32
CA LYS A 104 -2.72 -7.63 -36.97
C LYS A 104 -1.32 -7.77 -36.36
N GLY A 105 -1.11 -7.21 -35.19
CA GLY A 105 0.18 -7.29 -34.48
C GLY A 105 0.42 -6.11 -33.51
N SER A 106 1.61 -6.11 -32.93
CA SER A 106 2.03 -5.04 -32.01
C SER A 106 2.45 -3.80 -32.82
N CYS A 107 1.93 -2.65 -32.43
CA CYS A 107 2.20 -1.36 -33.05
C CYS A 107 2.86 -0.42 -32.04
N GLU A 108 3.82 0.38 -32.50
CA GLU A 108 4.41 1.47 -31.73
C GLU A 108 3.98 2.82 -32.33
N ALA A 109 3.38 3.67 -31.50
CA ALA A 109 3.10 5.07 -31.80
C ALA A 109 4.10 5.96 -31.06
N ARG A 110 4.86 6.76 -31.79
CA ARG A 110 5.77 7.74 -31.24
C ARG A 110 5.21 9.15 -31.44
N LEU A 111 4.83 9.81 -30.32
CA LEU A 111 4.28 11.16 -30.30
C LEU A 111 5.38 12.16 -29.92
N PRO A 112 5.67 13.19 -30.74
CA PRO A 112 6.62 14.21 -30.38
C PRO A 112 6.11 15.08 -29.22
N VAL A 113 7.00 15.47 -28.32
CA VAL A 113 6.76 16.50 -27.31
C VAL A 113 7.13 17.85 -27.93
N LEU A 114 6.11 18.67 -28.21
CA LEU A 114 6.33 19.96 -28.85
C LEU A 114 6.87 21.00 -27.85
N PRO A 115 7.59 22.04 -28.32
CA PRO A 115 8.03 23.13 -27.46
C PRO A 115 6.87 23.75 -26.66
N GLY A 116 6.99 23.76 -25.32
CA GLY A 116 5.94 24.23 -24.41
C GLY A 116 4.97 23.15 -23.91
N GLU A 117 5.05 21.91 -24.39
CA GLU A 117 4.34 20.77 -23.85
C GLU A 117 5.21 19.96 -22.86
N SER A 118 4.58 19.28 -21.93
CA SER A 118 5.24 18.27 -21.10
C SER A 118 4.97 16.88 -21.64
N SER A 119 5.92 15.94 -21.48
CA SER A 119 5.72 14.54 -21.83
C SER A 119 4.51 13.93 -21.11
N ARG A 120 4.19 14.43 -19.90
CA ARG A 120 3.01 14.02 -19.13
C ARG A 120 1.69 14.43 -19.81
N SER A 121 1.63 15.63 -20.39
CA SER A 121 0.46 16.10 -21.14
C SER A 121 0.25 15.29 -22.41
N VAL A 122 1.32 15.04 -23.17
CA VAL A 122 1.28 14.22 -24.39
C VAL A 122 0.88 12.77 -24.05
N THR A 123 1.41 12.20 -22.97
CA THR A 123 1.02 10.87 -22.49
C THR A 123 -0.47 10.80 -22.15
N ALA A 124 -0.99 11.81 -21.45
CA ALA A 124 -2.42 11.85 -21.07
C ALA A 124 -3.33 11.91 -22.32
N LYS A 125 -2.99 12.72 -23.31
CA LYS A 125 -3.74 12.82 -24.58
C LYS A 125 -3.75 11.49 -25.35
N ALA A 126 -2.62 10.83 -25.41
CA ALA A 126 -2.49 9.56 -26.13
C ALA A 126 -3.21 8.41 -25.40
N LEU A 127 -3.15 8.38 -24.06
CA LEU A 127 -3.91 7.42 -23.26
C LEU A 127 -5.42 7.65 -23.38
N ALA A 128 -5.87 8.90 -23.44
CA ALA A 128 -7.28 9.22 -23.66
C ALA A 128 -7.76 8.69 -25.02
N ALA A 129 -6.96 8.82 -26.08
CA ALA A 129 -7.27 8.27 -27.41
C ALA A 129 -7.37 6.73 -27.41
N LEU A 130 -6.45 6.05 -26.74
CA LEU A 130 -6.46 4.59 -26.58
C LEU A 130 -7.71 4.11 -25.82
N LEU A 131 -7.98 4.71 -24.66
CA LEU A 131 -9.12 4.34 -23.81
C LEU A 131 -10.45 4.62 -24.49
N ALA A 132 -10.57 5.74 -25.22
CA ALA A 132 -11.77 6.06 -25.99
C ALA A 132 -12.04 5.05 -27.14
N GLY A 133 -10.99 4.39 -27.64
CA GLY A 133 -11.09 3.32 -28.64
C GLY A 133 -11.26 1.91 -28.03
N GLY A 134 -11.28 1.78 -26.71
CA GLY A 134 -11.34 0.48 -26.02
C GLY A 134 -10.00 -0.28 -26.04
N PHE A 135 -8.88 0.39 -26.34
CA PHE A 135 -7.57 -0.24 -26.39
C PHE A 135 -6.79 -0.05 -25.10
N VAL A 136 -6.07 -1.09 -24.73
CA VAL A 136 -5.14 -1.06 -23.59
C VAL A 136 -3.72 -0.97 -24.12
N PRO A 137 -2.91 0.03 -23.70
CA PRO A 137 -1.53 0.10 -24.11
C PRO A 137 -0.72 -1.07 -23.55
N GLU A 138 0.11 -1.71 -24.39
CA GLU A 138 1.08 -2.71 -23.95
C GLU A 138 2.26 -2.05 -23.22
N ALA A 139 2.63 -0.83 -23.64
CA ALA A 139 3.64 0.00 -22.98
C ALA A 139 3.40 1.49 -23.23
N VAL A 140 3.81 2.31 -22.26
CA VAL A 140 3.91 3.76 -22.41
C VAL A 140 5.25 4.20 -21.84
N ILE A 141 6.11 4.73 -22.71
CA ILE A 141 7.47 5.16 -22.35
C ILE A 141 7.55 6.68 -22.57
N PRO A 142 7.47 7.49 -21.51
CA PRO A 142 7.67 8.93 -21.59
C PRO A 142 9.15 9.22 -21.85
N GLY A 143 9.44 10.01 -22.87
CA GLY A 143 10.77 10.53 -23.18
C GLY A 143 10.78 12.07 -23.15
N GLY A 144 11.97 12.67 -23.21
CA GLY A 144 12.11 14.12 -23.20
C GLY A 144 11.61 14.79 -24.49
N ASP A 145 11.79 14.14 -25.63
CA ASP A 145 11.46 14.62 -26.98
C ASP A 145 10.24 13.94 -27.60
N ALA A 146 9.86 12.78 -27.10
CA ALA A 146 8.70 12.04 -27.58
C ALA A 146 8.18 11.06 -26.52
N VAL A 147 6.89 10.71 -26.64
CA VAL A 147 6.24 9.63 -25.89
C VAL A 147 6.03 8.45 -26.83
N SER A 148 6.56 7.28 -26.49
CA SER A 148 6.34 6.03 -27.23
C SER A 148 5.25 5.21 -26.56
N ILE A 149 4.27 4.74 -27.33
CA ILE A 149 3.17 3.90 -26.88
C ILE A 149 3.12 2.66 -27.74
N THR A 150 3.11 1.49 -27.09
CA THR A 150 2.92 0.21 -27.77
C THR A 150 1.51 -0.30 -27.48
N PHE A 151 0.81 -0.77 -28.51
CA PHE A 151 -0.53 -1.34 -28.43
C PHE A 151 -0.69 -2.44 -29.48
N ARG A 152 -1.70 -3.30 -29.29
CA ARG A 152 -1.99 -4.36 -30.26
C ARG A 152 -3.07 -3.91 -31.23
N SER A 153 -2.79 -4.02 -32.51
CA SER A 153 -3.75 -3.90 -33.60
C SER A 153 -4.30 -5.27 -33.96
N GLU A 154 -5.60 -5.40 -34.06
CA GLU A 154 -6.24 -6.62 -34.57
C GLU A 154 -6.55 -6.51 -36.07
N GLY A 155 -6.15 -5.41 -36.73
CA GLY A 155 -6.43 -5.13 -38.14
C GLY A 155 -7.89 -4.78 -38.43
N ASP A 156 -8.70 -4.62 -37.38
CA ASP A 156 -10.12 -4.30 -37.45
C ASP A 156 -10.37 -2.79 -37.58
N GLN A 157 -11.64 -2.41 -37.78
CA GLN A 157 -12.05 -1.01 -37.89
C GLN A 157 -11.73 -0.21 -36.62
N ALA A 158 -11.79 -0.81 -35.42
CA ALA A 158 -11.47 -0.13 -34.17
C ALA A 158 -9.97 0.21 -34.11
N SER A 159 -9.10 -0.72 -34.50
CA SER A 159 -7.65 -0.50 -34.60
C SER A 159 -7.32 0.61 -35.62
N GLN A 160 -8.03 0.64 -36.74
CA GLN A 160 -7.85 1.69 -37.77
C GLN A 160 -8.22 3.07 -37.25
N ILE A 161 -9.32 3.18 -36.49
CA ILE A 161 -9.77 4.43 -35.86
C ILE A 161 -8.75 4.92 -34.85
N LEU A 162 -8.22 4.02 -34.00
CA LEU A 162 -7.20 4.36 -33.01
C LEU A 162 -5.92 4.88 -33.68
N ILE A 163 -5.43 4.19 -34.73
CA ILE A 163 -4.24 4.61 -35.48
C ILE A 163 -4.45 6.00 -36.07
N ALA A 164 -5.62 6.24 -36.66
CA ALA A 164 -6.00 7.56 -37.15
C ALA A 164 -5.97 8.64 -36.08
N ASP A 165 -6.48 8.35 -34.88
CA ASP A 165 -6.45 9.29 -33.77
C ASP A 165 -5.03 9.61 -33.29
N LEU A 166 -4.16 8.58 -33.19
CA LEU A 166 -2.77 8.77 -32.80
C LEU A 166 -1.98 9.58 -33.86
N ILE A 167 -2.20 9.30 -35.14
CA ILE A 167 -1.62 10.09 -36.25
C ILE A 167 -2.16 11.53 -36.19
N GLY A 168 -3.46 11.71 -35.89
CA GLY A 168 -4.06 13.02 -35.71
C GLY A 168 -3.48 13.82 -34.56
N LEU A 169 -2.92 13.16 -33.55
CA LEU A 169 -2.15 13.75 -32.46
C LEU A 169 -0.68 14.00 -32.83
N GLY A 170 -0.27 13.71 -34.06
CA GLY A 170 1.10 13.88 -34.53
C GLY A 170 1.99 12.66 -34.36
N ALA A 171 1.45 11.49 -34.03
CA ALA A 171 2.23 10.27 -33.87
C ALA A 171 2.75 9.74 -35.22
N THR A 172 3.95 9.16 -35.19
CA THR A 172 4.41 8.21 -36.21
C THR A 172 4.06 6.80 -35.70
N VAL A 173 3.23 6.06 -36.45
CA VAL A 173 2.83 4.70 -36.09
C VAL A 173 3.61 3.71 -36.93
N ARG A 174 4.23 2.71 -36.32
CA ARG A 174 5.00 1.66 -36.96
C ARG A 174 4.58 0.30 -36.38
N ARG A 175 4.74 -0.77 -37.18
CA ARG A 175 4.68 -2.13 -36.64
C ARG A 175 5.91 -2.33 -35.75
N SER A 176 5.70 -2.69 -34.52
CA SER A 176 6.79 -2.93 -33.58
C SER A 176 7.39 -4.32 -33.85
N GLU A 177 8.64 -4.37 -34.28
CA GLU A 177 9.46 -5.59 -34.27
C GLU A 177 10.20 -5.76 -32.93
N ILE A 178 9.83 -4.99 -31.90
CA ILE A 178 10.50 -5.02 -30.60
C ILE A 178 10.35 -6.42 -30.03
N ARG A 179 11.46 -7.18 -30.05
CA ARG A 179 11.63 -8.30 -29.10
C ARG A 179 11.36 -7.73 -27.72
N HIS A 180 10.27 -8.18 -27.10
CA HIS A 180 9.84 -7.74 -25.79
C HIS A 180 11.01 -7.75 -24.80
N LYS A 181 11.63 -6.62 -24.58
CA LYS A 181 12.30 -6.37 -23.30
C LYS A 181 11.14 -6.39 -22.31
N ALA A 182 11.13 -7.36 -21.41
CA ALA A 182 10.01 -7.72 -20.57
C ALA A 182 9.27 -6.48 -20.04
N LEU A 183 8.15 -6.16 -20.66
CA LEU A 183 7.22 -5.18 -20.14
C LEU A 183 6.74 -5.70 -18.78
N ARG A 184 6.72 -4.85 -17.76
CA ARG A 184 6.11 -5.25 -16.47
C ARG A 184 4.68 -5.67 -16.78
N PRO A 185 4.25 -6.88 -16.41
CA PRO A 185 2.91 -7.36 -16.70
C PRO A 185 1.85 -6.49 -16.04
N GLY A 186 0.67 -6.34 -16.66
CA GLY A 186 -0.50 -5.68 -16.09
C GLY A 186 -0.66 -4.20 -16.43
N ALA A 187 0.10 -3.64 -17.36
CA ALA A 187 -0.13 -2.26 -17.82
C ALA A 187 -1.57 -2.09 -18.33
N GLY A 188 -2.25 -1.05 -17.85
CA GLY A 188 -3.63 -0.72 -18.22
C GLY A 188 -4.72 -1.36 -17.36
N LEU A 189 -4.41 -2.33 -16.49
CA LEU A 189 -5.38 -2.89 -15.56
C LEU A 189 -5.61 -1.95 -14.38
N LEU A 190 -6.85 -1.92 -13.87
CA LEU A 190 -7.23 -1.27 -12.63
C LEU A 190 -7.48 -2.33 -11.55
N CYS A 191 -6.55 -2.43 -10.63
CA CYS A 191 -6.67 -3.29 -9.45
C CYS A 191 -6.80 -2.45 -8.18
N GLY A 192 -7.07 -3.08 -7.05
CA GLY A 192 -7.13 -2.34 -5.80
C GLY A 192 -7.38 -3.17 -4.56
N LEU A 193 -7.57 -2.47 -3.45
CA LEU A 193 -7.94 -3.04 -2.15
C LEU A 193 -9.28 -2.46 -1.70
N LEU A 194 -10.24 -3.31 -1.43
CA LEU A 194 -11.55 -2.97 -0.87
C LEU A 194 -11.56 -3.20 0.65
N GLY A 195 -11.86 -2.18 1.40
CA GLY A 195 -12.01 -2.24 2.85
C GLY A 195 -12.79 -1.05 3.40
N ARG A 196 -13.00 -1.02 4.71
CA ARG A 196 -13.68 0.12 5.34
C ARG A 196 -12.72 1.26 5.66
N THR A 197 -11.53 0.93 6.17
CA THR A 197 -10.47 1.89 6.51
C THR A 197 -9.12 1.30 6.10
N LEU A 198 -8.38 2.01 5.26
CA LEU A 198 -7.17 1.50 4.59
C LEU A 198 -5.93 2.38 4.80
N SER A 199 -5.97 3.33 5.73
CA SER A 199 -4.94 4.36 5.95
C SER A 199 -3.53 3.83 6.25
N HIS A 200 -3.37 2.59 6.70
CA HIS A 200 -2.09 2.02 7.14
C HIS A 200 -1.66 0.77 6.38
N THR A 201 -2.30 0.47 5.24
CA THR A 201 -2.00 -0.74 4.45
C THR A 201 -0.68 -0.64 3.68
N LEU A 202 0.06 -1.75 3.60
CA LEU A 202 1.24 -1.90 2.75
C LEU A 202 0.89 -2.39 1.33
N SER A 203 -0.36 -2.78 1.07
CA SER A 203 -0.77 -3.38 -0.20
C SER A 203 -0.44 -2.53 -1.43
N PRO A 204 -0.66 -1.19 -1.46
CA PRO A 204 -0.27 -0.38 -2.62
C PRO A 204 1.23 -0.41 -2.91
N ALA A 205 2.07 -0.36 -1.86
CA ALA A 205 3.53 -0.42 -2.00
C ALA A 205 3.97 -1.79 -2.54
N ILE A 206 3.39 -2.87 -2.03
CA ILE A 206 3.65 -4.24 -2.47
C ILE A 206 3.25 -4.40 -3.94
N HIS A 207 2.02 -4.06 -4.31
CA HIS A 207 1.51 -4.25 -5.67
C HIS A 207 2.23 -3.39 -6.71
N LYS A 208 2.77 -2.23 -6.32
CA LYS A 208 3.66 -1.41 -7.16
C LYS A 208 4.95 -2.15 -7.57
N GLU A 209 5.48 -3.01 -6.70
CA GLU A 209 6.64 -3.84 -7.01
C GLU A 209 6.29 -5.05 -7.90
N LEU A 210 5.04 -5.54 -7.80
CA LEU A 210 4.61 -6.77 -8.47
C LEU A 210 4.29 -6.57 -9.94
N ALA A 211 3.62 -5.48 -10.32
CA ALA A 211 3.18 -5.27 -11.68
C ALA A 211 2.96 -3.78 -12.03
N ALA A 212 2.64 -3.53 -13.31
CA ALA A 212 2.41 -2.18 -13.82
C ALA A 212 0.94 -1.73 -13.77
N TYR A 213 0.04 -2.52 -13.20
CA TYR A 213 -1.37 -2.10 -13.04
C TYR A 213 -1.51 -0.94 -12.06
N ALA A 214 -2.54 -0.12 -12.27
CA ALA A 214 -2.93 0.86 -11.25
C ALA A 214 -3.53 0.12 -10.04
N TYR A 215 -3.05 0.43 -8.83
CA TYR A 215 -3.58 -0.17 -7.60
C TYR A 215 -4.16 0.91 -6.69
N LYS A 216 -5.47 0.87 -6.45
CA LYS A 216 -6.22 1.87 -5.68
C LYS A 216 -6.74 1.31 -4.36
N CYS A 217 -6.86 2.16 -3.35
CA CYS A 217 -7.61 1.85 -2.13
C CYS A 217 -9.05 2.30 -2.31
N PHE A 218 -10.00 1.37 -2.14
CA PHE A 218 -11.44 1.62 -2.17
C PHE A 218 -11.97 1.53 -0.74
N GLU A 219 -12.12 2.69 -0.09
CA GLU A 219 -12.76 2.77 1.22
C GLU A 219 -14.27 2.91 1.00
N VAL A 220 -15.02 1.90 1.42
CA VAL A 220 -16.45 1.77 1.15
C VAL A 220 -17.16 1.47 2.45
N GLU A 221 -18.25 2.18 2.78
CA GLU A 221 -19.10 1.84 3.92
C GLU A 221 -19.98 0.62 3.60
N PRO A 222 -20.40 -0.17 4.62
CA PRO A 222 -21.13 -1.42 4.40
C PRO A 222 -22.40 -1.29 3.57
N ASP A 223 -23.13 -0.19 3.74
CA ASP A 223 -24.36 0.13 3.03
C ASP A 223 -24.15 0.58 1.58
N ARG A 224 -22.90 0.65 1.11
CA ARG A 224 -22.53 1.06 -0.25
C ARG A 224 -21.84 -0.03 -1.06
N LEU A 225 -21.75 -1.25 -0.54
CA LEU A 225 -21.12 -2.38 -1.27
C LEU A 225 -21.83 -2.67 -2.59
N ASP A 226 -23.15 -2.70 -2.61
CA ASP A 226 -23.94 -2.96 -3.83
C ASP A 226 -23.60 -1.91 -4.91
N LYS A 227 -23.55 -0.63 -4.52
CA LYS A 227 -23.19 0.45 -5.42
C LYS A 227 -21.75 0.34 -5.93
N PHE A 228 -20.83 -0.11 -5.08
CA PHE A 228 -19.44 -0.36 -5.48
C PHE A 228 -19.38 -1.42 -6.58
N PHE A 229 -19.99 -2.58 -6.37
CA PHE A 229 -19.96 -3.66 -7.37
C PHE A 229 -20.72 -3.33 -8.65
N ALA A 230 -21.78 -2.51 -8.58
CA ALA A 230 -22.57 -2.08 -9.73
C ALA A 230 -21.88 -1.00 -10.60
N SER A 231 -21.04 -0.13 -10.00
CA SER A 231 -20.63 1.10 -10.66
C SER A 231 -19.11 1.29 -10.78
N VAL A 232 -18.29 0.61 -9.97
CA VAL A 232 -16.85 0.81 -9.97
C VAL A 232 -16.20 -0.17 -10.94
N PRO A 233 -15.57 0.30 -12.03
CA PRO A 233 -14.80 -0.57 -12.90
C PRO A 233 -13.52 -1.00 -12.19
N PHE A 234 -13.25 -2.30 -12.16
CA PHE A 234 -11.98 -2.88 -11.73
C PHE A 234 -11.76 -4.21 -12.47
N ASP A 235 -10.51 -4.58 -12.66
CA ASP A 235 -10.12 -5.88 -13.25
C ASP A 235 -9.84 -6.90 -12.14
N GLY A 236 -9.31 -6.45 -11.02
CA GLY A 236 -9.10 -7.26 -9.83
C GLY A 236 -9.11 -6.44 -8.55
N VAL A 237 -9.64 -7.01 -7.48
CA VAL A 237 -9.65 -6.33 -6.18
C VAL A 237 -9.38 -7.29 -5.04
N ASN A 238 -8.41 -6.92 -4.18
CA ASN A 238 -8.25 -7.57 -2.89
C ASN A 238 -9.33 -7.08 -1.93
N VAL A 239 -9.74 -7.95 -1.01
CA VAL A 239 -10.77 -7.66 -0.01
C VAL A 239 -10.21 -7.85 1.39
N THR A 240 -10.37 -6.83 2.23
CA THR A 240 -9.97 -6.90 3.64
C THR A 240 -11.14 -6.64 4.59
N ILE A 241 -10.85 -6.54 5.88
CA ILE A 241 -11.82 -6.30 6.94
C ILE A 241 -12.70 -5.08 6.62
N PRO A 242 -14.03 -5.18 6.83
CA PRO A 242 -14.80 -6.32 7.32
C PRO A 242 -15.45 -7.18 6.22
N TYR A 243 -15.06 -7.08 4.96
CA TYR A 243 -15.86 -7.48 3.79
C TYR A 243 -15.60 -8.88 3.24
N LYS A 244 -14.63 -9.64 3.77
CA LYS A 244 -14.23 -10.96 3.22
C LYS A 244 -15.38 -11.98 3.07
N GLU A 245 -16.40 -11.87 3.89
CA GLU A 245 -17.62 -12.69 3.80
C GLU A 245 -18.76 -11.95 3.08
N ALA A 246 -18.88 -10.64 3.33
CA ALA A 246 -19.96 -9.81 2.80
C ALA A 246 -19.93 -9.65 1.27
N VAL A 247 -18.79 -9.89 0.61
CA VAL A 247 -18.67 -9.79 -0.85
C VAL A 247 -19.17 -11.04 -1.59
N ILE A 248 -19.30 -12.17 -0.91
CA ILE A 248 -19.69 -13.46 -1.55
C ILE A 248 -20.98 -13.36 -2.37
N PRO A 249 -22.06 -12.68 -1.90
CA PRO A 249 -23.31 -12.57 -2.66
C PRO A 249 -23.17 -11.83 -4.01
N PHE A 250 -22.11 -11.06 -4.23
CA PHE A 250 -21.85 -10.32 -5.48
C PHE A 250 -21.08 -11.12 -6.52
N LEU A 251 -20.65 -12.34 -6.19
CA LEU A 251 -19.77 -13.15 -7.01
C LEU A 251 -20.53 -14.24 -7.74
N ALA A 252 -20.21 -14.44 -9.02
CA ALA A 252 -20.80 -15.48 -9.82
C ALA A 252 -20.21 -16.86 -9.50
N ARG A 253 -18.95 -16.91 -9.06
CA ARG A 253 -18.21 -18.14 -8.76
C ARG A 253 -17.24 -17.95 -7.61
N LEU A 254 -16.95 -19.02 -6.90
CA LEU A 254 -15.86 -19.11 -5.94
C LEU A 254 -14.86 -20.19 -6.41
N THR A 255 -13.59 -20.00 -6.06
CA THR A 255 -12.63 -21.11 -6.18
C THR A 255 -12.82 -22.10 -5.04
N ASP A 256 -12.36 -23.35 -5.23
CA ASP A 256 -12.44 -24.40 -4.20
C ASP A 256 -11.87 -23.93 -2.84
N ARG A 257 -10.81 -23.12 -2.88
CA ARG A 257 -10.20 -22.54 -1.67
C ARG A 257 -11.14 -21.53 -0.99
N ALA A 258 -11.75 -20.65 -1.77
CA ALA A 258 -12.67 -19.65 -1.24
C ALA A 258 -13.95 -20.29 -0.66
N GLU A 259 -14.49 -21.31 -1.35
CA GLU A 259 -15.63 -22.09 -0.85
C GLU A 259 -15.30 -22.80 0.47
N LYS A 260 -14.15 -23.49 0.52
CA LYS A 260 -13.69 -24.22 1.69
C LYS A 260 -13.47 -23.31 2.91
N VAL A 261 -12.93 -22.13 2.70
CA VAL A 261 -12.68 -21.13 3.75
C VAL A 261 -13.97 -20.41 4.14
N GLY A 262 -14.92 -20.23 3.21
CA GLY A 262 -16.11 -19.42 3.41
C GLY A 262 -15.81 -17.91 3.51
N ALA A 263 -14.69 -17.46 2.91
CA ALA A 263 -14.30 -16.07 2.87
C ALA A 263 -13.45 -15.77 1.62
N VAL A 264 -13.59 -14.57 1.08
CA VAL A 264 -12.92 -14.09 -0.13
C VAL A 264 -12.00 -12.92 0.22
N ASN A 265 -10.73 -12.98 -0.19
CA ASN A 265 -9.80 -11.87 -0.08
C ASN A 265 -9.31 -11.34 -1.43
N THR A 266 -9.71 -11.99 -2.54
CA THR A 266 -9.31 -11.62 -3.91
C THR A 266 -10.47 -11.86 -4.85
N ILE A 267 -10.83 -10.86 -5.66
CA ILE A 267 -11.89 -10.93 -6.67
C ILE A 267 -11.27 -10.59 -8.01
N ILE A 268 -11.60 -11.36 -9.03
CA ILE A 268 -11.14 -11.17 -10.40
C ILE A 268 -12.37 -10.98 -11.28
N ARG A 269 -12.27 -10.04 -12.21
CA ARG A 269 -13.24 -9.91 -13.29
C ARG A 269 -12.80 -10.80 -14.45
N GLU A 270 -13.64 -11.75 -14.81
CA GLU A 270 -13.39 -12.65 -15.93
C GLU A 270 -13.65 -11.96 -17.28
N ALA A 271 -13.23 -12.60 -18.36
CA ALA A 271 -13.40 -12.07 -19.72
C ALA A 271 -14.87 -11.86 -20.11
N ASP A 272 -15.81 -12.63 -19.54
CA ASP A 272 -17.25 -12.50 -19.72
C ASP A 272 -17.89 -11.41 -18.83
N GLY A 273 -17.07 -10.71 -18.03
CA GLY A 273 -17.51 -9.68 -17.09
C GLY A 273 -17.96 -10.21 -15.73
N SER A 274 -18.11 -11.51 -15.56
CA SER A 274 -18.48 -12.14 -14.29
C SER A 274 -17.36 -11.98 -13.24
N LEU A 275 -17.72 -12.07 -11.96
CA LEU A 275 -16.78 -11.95 -10.85
C LEU A 275 -16.51 -13.32 -10.22
N THR A 276 -15.23 -13.66 -10.10
CA THR A 276 -14.77 -14.89 -9.42
C THR A 276 -14.03 -14.50 -8.13
N GLY A 277 -14.44 -15.11 -7.00
CA GLY A 277 -13.78 -14.94 -5.71
C GLY A 277 -12.76 -16.03 -5.42
N ASP A 278 -11.61 -15.62 -4.87
CA ASP A 278 -10.55 -16.52 -4.41
C ASP A 278 -10.12 -16.15 -2.99
N ASN A 279 -9.37 -17.04 -2.34
CA ASN A 279 -8.75 -16.79 -1.04
C ASN A 279 -7.25 -17.04 -1.12
N THR A 280 -6.48 -15.98 -1.41
CA THR A 280 -5.03 -16.03 -1.50
C THR A 280 -4.32 -16.00 -0.14
N ASP A 281 -5.03 -15.67 0.96
CA ASP A 281 -4.52 -15.80 2.33
C ASP A 281 -4.14 -17.25 2.66
N TYR A 282 -4.82 -18.22 2.03
CA TYR A 282 -4.54 -19.63 2.18
C TYR A 282 -3.07 -19.95 1.86
N ALA A 283 -2.60 -19.59 0.67
CA ALA A 283 -1.21 -19.74 0.26
C ALA A 283 -0.25 -18.94 1.15
N GLY A 284 -0.69 -17.77 1.61
CA GLY A 284 0.07 -16.93 2.53
C GLY A 284 0.36 -17.63 3.86
N PHE A 285 -0.64 -18.27 4.46
CA PHE A 285 -0.45 -18.96 5.73
C PHE A 285 0.29 -20.30 5.56
N GLU A 286 0.06 -21.05 4.46
CA GLU A 286 0.89 -22.21 4.10
C GLU A 286 2.38 -21.85 4.05
N ALA A 287 2.71 -20.72 3.42
CA ALA A 287 4.08 -20.23 3.35
C ALA A 287 4.66 -19.87 4.72
N MET A 288 3.86 -19.32 5.65
CA MET A 288 4.30 -19.07 7.04
C MET A 288 4.64 -20.39 7.74
N ILE A 289 3.82 -21.42 7.63
CA ILE A 289 4.09 -22.74 8.22
C ILE A 289 5.36 -23.33 7.63
N ALA A 290 5.50 -23.32 6.31
CA ALA A 290 6.69 -23.83 5.63
C ALA A 290 7.97 -23.10 6.07
N ALA A 291 7.92 -21.78 6.19
CA ALA A 291 9.06 -20.97 6.62
C ALA A 291 9.42 -21.13 8.11
N SER A 292 8.44 -21.46 8.94
CA SER A 292 8.69 -21.71 10.38
C SER A 292 9.44 -23.02 10.67
N GLY A 293 9.38 -23.97 9.74
CA GLY A 293 9.96 -25.30 9.91
C GLY A 293 9.23 -26.21 10.91
N ILE A 294 8.10 -25.76 11.47
CA ILE A 294 7.30 -26.58 12.41
C ILE A 294 6.53 -27.65 11.65
N ASP A 295 6.61 -28.91 12.11
CA ASP A 295 5.66 -29.94 11.68
C ASP A 295 4.35 -29.78 12.44
N VAL A 296 3.28 -29.46 11.73
CA VAL A 296 1.96 -29.22 12.32
C VAL A 296 1.10 -30.50 12.41
N LYS A 297 1.52 -31.57 11.74
CA LYS A 297 0.71 -32.80 11.64
C LYS A 297 0.46 -33.42 13.02
N GLY A 298 -0.81 -33.67 13.32
CA GLY A 298 -1.26 -34.24 14.59
C GLY A 298 -1.22 -33.28 15.78
N LYS A 299 -0.64 -32.08 15.62
CA LYS A 299 -0.53 -31.11 16.72
C LYS A 299 -1.81 -30.33 16.93
N LYS A 300 -2.09 -30.01 18.18
CA LYS A 300 -3.20 -29.12 18.55
C LYS A 300 -2.78 -27.68 18.30
N ALA A 301 -3.63 -26.94 17.57
CA ALA A 301 -3.44 -25.54 17.27
C ALA A 301 -4.62 -24.71 17.78
N LEU A 302 -4.35 -23.67 18.56
CA LEU A 302 -5.36 -22.72 19.02
C LEU A 302 -5.33 -21.48 18.11
N ILE A 303 -6.48 -21.12 17.58
CA ILE A 303 -6.66 -19.97 16.69
C ILE A 303 -7.51 -18.94 17.42
N LEU A 304 -6.90 -17.82 17.75
CA LEU A 304 -7.56 -16.72 18.42
C LEU A 304 -8.36 -15.89 17.41
N GLY A 305 -9.69 -15.91 17.53
CA GLY A 305 -10.62 -15.23 16.63
C GLY A 305 -11.46 -16.17 15.77
N THR A 306 -12.49 -15.61 15.08
CA THR A 306 -13.46 -16.34 14.27
C THR A 306 -13.78 -15.68 12.93
N GLY A 307 -13.06 -14.61 12.57
CA GLY A 307 -13.23 -13.88 11.30
C GLY A 307 -12.64 -14.63 10.10
N GLY A 308 -12.74 -14.04 8.91
CA GLY A 308 -12.28 -14.65 7.66
C GLY A 308 -10.82 -15.12 7.67
N ALA A 309 -9.90 -14.40 8.35
CA ALA A 309 -8.52 -14.85 8.50
C ALA A 309 -8.42 -16.09 9.41
N ALA A 310 -9.17 -16.14 10.51
CA ALA A 310 -9.19 -17.31 11.40
C ALA A 310 -9.77 -18.55 10.68
N LYS A 311 -10.81 -18.39 9.86
CA LYS A 311 -11.38 -19.46 9.04
C LYS A 311 -10.37 -19.99 8.01
N CYS A 312 -9.59 -19.09 7.41
CA CYS A 312 -8.51 -19.45 6.49
C CYS A 312 -7.43 -20.28 7.21
N VAL A 313 -6.91 -19.79 8.34
CA VAL A 313 -5.93 -20.50 9.19
C VAL A 313 -6.44 -21.87 9.61
N PHE A 314 -7.70 -21.95 10.04
CA PHE A 314 -8.35 -23.22 10.41
C PHE A 314 -8.34 -24.23 9.24
N SER A 315 -8.71 -23.77 8.05
CA SER A 315 -8.75 -24.64 6.86
C SER A 315 -7.35 -25.14 6.47
N VAL A 316 -6.34 -24.26 6.47
CA VAL A 316 -4.96 -24.64 6.16
C VAL A 316 -4.44 -25.67 7.18
N LEU A 317 -4.55 -25.39 8.47
CA LEU A 317 -4.07 -26.28 9.52
C LEU A 317 -4.74 -27.67 9.47
N ARG A 318 -6.06 -27.69 9.25
CA ARG A 318 -6.81 -28.93 9.09
C ARG A 318 -6.32 -29.73 7.88
N ASP A 319 -6.08 -29.08 6.75
CA ASP A 319 -5.62 -29.74 5.52
C ASP A 319 -4.19 -30.27 5.64
N MET A 320 -3.37 -29.60 6.45
CA MET A 320 -2.02 -30.08 6.79
C MET A 320 -2.00 -31.13 7.91
N GLY A 321 -3.18 -31.56 8.37
CA GLY A 321 -3.33 -32.65 9.35
C GLY A 321 -3.14 -32.25 10.81
N ALA A 322 -3.19 -30.96 11.14
CA ALA A 322 -3.25 -30.49 12.52
C ALA A 322 -4.67 -30.64 13.11
N ASN A 323 -4.80 -30.42 14.42
CA ASN A 323 -6.08 -30.40 15.16
C ASN A 323 -6.40 -28.94 15.58
N PRO A 324 -6.92 -28.09 14.66
CA PRO A 324 -7.18 -26.70 14.98
C PRO A 324 -8.46 -26.52 15.81
N LYS A 325 -8.40 -25.61 16.80
CA LYS A 325 -9.55 -25.16 17.59
C LYS A 325 -9.62 -23.64 17.56
N MET A 326 -10.81 -23.09 17.34
CA MET A 326 -11.03 -21.65 17.41
C MET A 326 -11.35 -21.22 18.84
N VAL A 327 -10.71 -20.12 19.27
CA VAL A 327 -10.98 -19.46 20.54
C VAL A 327 -11.72 -18.16 20.23
N SER A 328 -12.89 -17.97 20.83
CA SER A 328 -13.72 -16.78 20.63
C SER A 328 -14.05 -16.09 21.96
N ARG A 329 -14.64 -14.91 21.91
CA ARG A 329 -15.09 -14.21 23.12
C ARG A 329 -16.30 -14.83 23.78
N THR A 330 -17.14 -15.51 23.01
CA THR A 330 -18.47 -16.02 23.39
C THR A 330 -18.69 -17.50 23.08
N GLY A 331 -17.68 -18.22 22.58
CA GLY A 331 -17.75 -19.65 22.29
C GLY A 331 -17.51 -20.52 23.50
N ASP A 332 -17.72 -21.83 23.34
CA ASP A 332 -17.44 -22.84 24.36
C ASP A 332 -15.96 -22.84 24.77
N LEU A 333 -15.06 -22.64 23.79
CA LEU A 333 -13.65 -22.36 24.02
C LEU A 333 -13.42 -20.84 23.88
N ASN A 334 -13.09 -20.21 24.98
CA ASN A 334 -12.90 -18.75 25.07
C ASN A 334 -11.65 -18.36 25.87
N TYR A 335 -11.37 -17.08 25.98
CA TYR A 335 -10.17 -16.57 26.63
C TYR A 335 -10.09 -16.85 28.15
N GLU A 336 -11.23 -17.09 28.81
CA GLU A 336 -11.27 -17.41 30.24
C GLU A 336 -10.93 -18.87 30.51
N ASN A 337 -11.25 -19.77 29.55
CA ASN A 337 -11.05 -21.21 29.71
C ASN A 337 -10.01 -21.83 28.77
N ILE A 338 -9.26 -21.03 28.03
CA ILE A 338 -8.22 -21.46 27.08
C ILE A 338 -7.17 -22.38 27.72
N ALA A 339 -6.90 -22.21 29.02
CA ALA A 339 -5.98 -23.06 29.80
C ALA A 339 -6.39 -24.55 29.83
N ARG A 340 -7.66 -24.89 29.49
CA ARG A 340 -8.09 -26.29 29.35
C ARG A 340 -7.42 -27.00 28.17
N GLU A 341 -6.89 -26.23 27.22
CA GLU A 341 -6.15 -26.73 26.06
C GLU A 341 -4.64 -26.57 26.26
N SER A 342 -4.16 -26.81 27.49
CA SER A 342 -2.76 -26.63 27.89
C SER A 342 -1.76 -27.47 27.09
N ASP A 343 -2.21 -28.53 26.40
CA ASP A 343 -1.45 -29.38 25.50
C ASP A 343 -1.32 -28.82 24.06
N ALA A 344 -1.77 -27.60 23.82
CA ALA A 344 -1.63 -26.96 22.52
C ALA A 344 -0.17 -26.66 22.21
N ALA A 345 0.27 -27.07 21.01
CA ALA A 345 1.62 -26.85 20.51
C ALA A 345 1.73 -25.57 19.67
N ILE A 346 0.63 -25.10 19.08
CA ILE A 346 0.62 -23.95 18.18
C ILE A 346 -0.43 -22.95 18.64
N LEU A 347 -0.04 -21.68 18.68
CA LEU A 347 -0.97 -20.58 18.90
C LEU A 347 -0.95 -19.64 17.70
N VAL A 348 -2.13 -19.27 17.18
CA VAL A 348 -2.26 -18.34 16.05
C VAL A 348 -3.13 -17.17 16.46
N ASN A 349 -2.59 -15.95 16.46
CA ASN A 349 -3.39 -14.74 16.62
C ASN A 349 -3.96 -14.30 15.26
N ALA A 350 -5.25 -14.52 15.06
CA ALA A 350 -6.01 -14.04 13.91
C ALA A 350 -6.99 -12.91 14.28
N THR A 351 -6.76 -12.23 15.42
CA THR A 351 -7.50 -11.07 15.89
C THR A 351 -6.75 -9.77 15.61
N PRO A 352 -7.39 -8.59 15.66
CA PRO A 352 -6.71 -7.31 15.60
C PRO A 352 -6.10 -6.87 16.95
N VAL A 353 -6.13 -7.71 18.01
CA VAL A 353 -5.58 -7.36 19.33
C VAL A 353 -4.06 -7.39 19.26
N GLY A 354 -3.43 -6.27 19.61
CA GLY A 354 -1.99 -6.07 19.47
C GLY A 354 -1.57 -5.31 18.21
N MET A 355 -2.51 -4.99 17.30
CA MET A 355 -2.28 -4.16 16.14
C MET A 355 -2.34 -2.66 16.47
N TYR A 356 -1.53 -1.83 15.79
CA TYR A 356 -1.67 -0.38 15.92
C TYR A 356 -3.09 0.11 15.62
N PRO A 357 -3.57 1.15 16.34
CA PRO A 357 -2.85 1.94 17.37
C PRO A 357 -2.83 1.30 18.78
N ARG A 358 -3.47 0.15 18.99
CA ARG A 358 -3.57 -0.52 20.32
C ARG A 358 -2.55 -1.65 20.49
N ALA A 359 -1.29 -1.37 20.16
CA ALA A 359 -0.20 -2.35 20.16
C ALA A 359 0.23 -2.85 21.56
N GLY A 360 -0.15 -2.15 22.61
CA GLY A 360 0.18 -2.55 24.00
C GLY A 360 -0.68 -3.67 24.59
N ALA A 361 -1.65 -4.22 23.82
CA ALA A 361 -2.49 -5.33 24.26
C ALA A 361 -2.06 -6.66 23.65
N ALA A 362 -2.28 -7.77 24.33
CA ALA A 362 -2.15 -9.12 23.80
C ALA A 362 -3.48 -9.88 24.01
N PRO A 363 -3.88 -10.75 23.07
CA PRO A 363 -5.11 -11.54 23.23
C PRO A 363 -4.97 -12.59 24.34
N VAL A 364 -3.74 -13.04 24.62
CA VAL A 364 -3.35 -13.87 25.77
C VAL A 364 -2.14 -13.20 26.39
N GLU A 365 -2.27 -12.67 27.60
CA GLU A 365 -1.22 -11.88 28.25
C GLU A 365 -0.15 -12.75 28.90
N ASN A 366 -0.46 -13.99 29.27
CA ASN A 366 0.46 -14.91 29.93
C ASN A 366 0.47 -16.27 29.23
N LEU A 367 1.50 -16.54 28.47
CA LEU A 367 1.67 -17.79 27.75
C LEU A 367 2.05 -18.98 28.65
N ALA A 368 2.32 -18.78 29.96
CA ALA A 368 2.54 -19.89 30.89
C ALA A 368 1.34 -20.82 31.05
N ILE A 369 0.14 -20.36 30.72
CA ILE A 369 -1.08 -21.18 30.72
C ILE A 369 -1.08 -22.25 29.62
N LEU A 370 -0.19 -22.14 28.62
CA LEU A 370 -0.01 -23.04 27.49
C LEU A 370 1.45 -23.54 27.48
N PRO A 371 1.85 -24.40 28.44
CA PRO A 371 3.25 -24.76 28.67
C PRO A 371 3.88 -25.62 27.56
N HIS A 372 3.08 -26.16 26.65
CA HIS A 372 3.53 -27.02 25.56
C HIS A 372 3.63 -26.30 24.20
N LEU A 373 3.52 -24.94 24.19
CA LEU A 373 3.68 -24.18 22.94
C LEU A 373 5.07 -24.36 22.36
N GLU A 374 5.10 -24.76 21.09
CA GLU A 374 6.29 -24.88 20.27
C GLU A 374 6.44 -23.69 19.31
N PHE A 375 5.34 -23.04 18.92
CA PHE A 375 5.36 -21.92 17.99
C PHE A 375 4.16 -20.98 18.16
N VAL A 376 4.41 -19.67 17.95
CA VAL A 376 3.39 -18.63 17.92
C VAL A 376 3.39 -17.94 16.56
N PHE A 377 2.26 -18.01 15.85
CA PHE A 377 2.00 -17.19 14.67
C PHE A 377 1.15 -15.99 15.04
N ASP A 378 1.53 -14.80 14.61
CA ASP A 378 0.68 -13.62 14.72
C ASP A 378 0.42 -13.06 13.32
N LEU A 379 -0.85 -13.01 12.87
CA LEU A 379 -1.17 -12.51 11.54
C LEU A 379 -1.00 -10.99 11.42
N ILE A 380 -0.75 -10.30 12.53
CA ILE A 380 -0.40 -8.89 12.56
C ILE A 380 1.02 -8.70 12.04
N TYR A 381 1.22 -7.70 11.19
CA TYR A 381 2.54 -7.28 10.69
C TYR A 381 2.90 -5.84 11.09
N ASN A 382 1.99 -5.14 11.75
CA ASN A 382 2.20 -3.78 12.27
C ASN A 382 1.56 -3.64 13.66
N PRO A 383 2.38 -3.70 14.73
CA PRO A 383 3.84 -3.71 14.76
C PRO A 383 4.45 -5.02 14.23
N ALA A 384 5.76 -4.97 13.94
CA ALA A 384 6.50 -6.15 13.47
C ALA A 384 6.64 -7.23 14.55
N ARG A 385 6.70 -6.84 15.82
CA ARG A 385 6.63 -7.72 16.99
C ARG A 385 5.51 -7.24 17.90
N THR A 386 4.43 -7.99 17.98
CA THR A 386 3.32 -7.72 18.92
C THR A 386 3.71 -8.03 20.35
N LYS A 387 2.93 -7.56 21.32
CA LYS A 387 3.13 -7.93 22.73
C LYS A 387 3.08 -9.45 22.94
N LEU A 388 2.22 -10.16 22.21
CA LEU A 388 2.15 -11.62 22.22
C LEU A 388 3.48 -12.27 21.77
N MET A 389 4.09 -11.74 20.71
CA MET A 389 5.39 -12.24 20.21
C MET A 389 6.52 -11.91 21.18
N LEU A 390 6.53 -10.72 21.78
CA LEU A 390 7.53 -10.36 22.81
C LEU A 390 7.42 -11.25 24.06
N GLU A 391 6.21 -11.66 24.45
CA GLU A 391 5.99 -12.64 25.54
C GLU A 391 6.48 -14.05 25.14
N ALA A 392 6.28 -14.46 23.86
CA ALA A 392 6.82 -15.71 23.34
C ALA A 392 8.35 -15.70 23.33
N ASP A 393 8.98 -14.63 22.84
CA ASP A 393 10.43 -14.44 22.83
C ASP A 393 11.02 -14.52 24.24
N ALA A 394 10.38 -13.90 25.25
CA ALA A 394 10.82 -13.94 26.63
C ALA A 394 10.80 -15.36 27.23
N ARG A 395 10.03 -16.27 26.64
CA ARG A 395 9.92 -17.68 27.03
C ARG A 395 10.73 -18.62 26.15
N GLY A 396 11.46 -18.09 25.16
CA GLY A 396 12.19 -18.89 24.19
C GLY A 396 11.30 -19.66 23.20
N ILE A 397 10.04 -19.23 23.04
CA ILE A 397 9.10 -19.83 22.09
C ILE A 397 9.27 -19.09 20.75
N PRO A 398 9.63 -19.79 19.66
CA PRO A 398 9.74 -19.19 18.35
C PRO A 398 8.43 -18.55 17.90
N SER A 399 8.53 -17.38 17.25
CA SER A 399 7.35 -16.67 16.75
C SER A 399 7.56 -16.07 15.37
N MET A 400 6.48 -15.85 14.63
CA MET A 400 6.49 -15.23 13.30
C MET A 400 5.31 -14.30 13.11
N ASN A 401 5.57 -13.10 12.55
CA ASN A 401 4.53 -12.13 12.22
C ASN A 401 3.91 -12.35 10.83
N GLY A 402 2.82 -11.65 10.54
CA GLY A 402 2.04 -11.79 9.31
C GLY A 402 2.64 -11.18 8.04
N LEU A 403 3.86 -10.62 8.07
CA LEU A 403 4.44 -9.96 6.89
C LEU A 403 4.64 -10.93 5.73
N LEU A 404 5.11 -12.16 6.00
CA LEU A 404 5.28 -13.17 4.96
C LEU A 404 3.95 -13.55 4.31
N MET A 405 2.90 -13.73 5.12
CA MET A 405 1.55 -13.98 4.63
C MET A 405 1.06 -12.83 3.74
N LEU A 406 1.28 -11.59 4.17
CA LEU A 406 0.91 -10.39 3.41
C LEU A 406 1.60 -10.35 2.04
N VAL A 407 2.88 -10.69 1.96
CA VAL A 407 3.65 -10.71 0.70
C VAL A 407 3.18 -11.83 -0.22
N VAL A 408 3.07 -13.05 0.30
CA VAL A 408 2.69 -14.22 -0.50
C VAL A 408 1.27 -14.08 -1.04
N GLN A 409 0.29 -13.69 -0.20
CA GLN A 409 -1.09 -13.49 -0.67
C GLN A 409 -1.18 -12.39 -1.75
N ALA A 410 -0.34 -11.35 -1.67
CA ALA A 410 -0.32 -10.30 -2.68
C ALA A 410 0.30 -10.78 -4.00
N ILE A 411 1.33 -11.63 -3.96
CA ILE A 411 1.91 -12.27 -5.15
C ILE A 411 0.87 -13.18 -5.81
N GLU A 412 0.17 -14.01 -5.03
CA GLU A 412 -0.88 -14.88 -5.54
C GLU A 412 -2.06 -14.07 -6.12
N ALA A 413 -2.49 -13.01 -5.45
CA ALA A 413 -3.50 -12.09 -5.97
C ALA A 413 -3.04 -11.44 -7.28
N SER A 414 -1.78 -10.97 -7.33
CA SER A 414 -1.20 -10.40 -8.55
C SER A 414 -1.17 -11.40 -9.70
N ARG A 415 -0.82 -12.68 -9.45
CA ARG A 415 -0.93 -13.75 -10.46
C ARG A 415 -2.35 -13.86 -11.00
N ARG A 416 -3.34 -13.83 -10.13
CA ARG A 416 -4.75 -13.87 -10.52
C ARG A 416 -5.14 -12.66 -11.38
N PHE A 417 -4.75 -11.46 -10.97
CA PHE A 417 -4.99 -10.23 -11.73
C PHE A 417 -4.31 -10.25 -13.11
N LEU A 418 -3.20 -10.99 -13.24
CA LEU A 418 -2.42 -11.14 -14.47
C LEU A 418 -2.79 -12.40 -15.27
N TRP A 419 -3.95 -13.03 -15.01
CA TRP A 419 -4.37 -14.28 -15.66
C TRP A 419 -3.29 -15.37 -15.60
N ASN A 420 -2.77 -15.62 -14.40
CA ASN A 420 -1.72 -16.60 -14.09
C ASN A 420 -0.34 -16.32 -14.73
N ARG A 421 -0.03 -15.07 -15.09
CA ARG A 421 1.34 -14.67 -15.44
C ARG A 421 2.13 -14.36 -14.17
N GLU A 422 3.43 -14.61 -14.20
CA GLU A 422 4.31 -14.33 -13.06
C GLU A 422 4.47 -12.82 -12.82
N PRO A 423 4.34 -12.36 -11.56
CA PRO A 423 4.65 -11.00 -11.16
C PRO A 423 6.14 -10.67 -11.30
N ALA A 424 6.47 -9.38 -11.34
CA ALA A 424 7.84 -8.90 -11.54
C ALA A 424 8.79 -9.18 -10.35
N ALA A 425 8.26 -9.27 -9.12
CA ALA A 425 9.04 -9.49 -7.92
C ALA A 425 8.84 -10.90 -7.36
N ASN A 426 9.90 -11.48 -6.82
CA ASN A 426 9.83 -12.76 -6.10
C ASN A 426 9.59 -12.55 -4.60
N THR A 427 9.06 -13.59 -3.95
CA THR A 427 8.68 -13.56 -2.53
C THR A 427 9.83 -13.17 -1.60
N ALA A 428 10.99 -13.82 -1.73
CA ALA A 428 12.11 -13.62 -0.82
C ALA A 428 12.69 -12.20 -0.89
N GLY A 429 12.87 -11.68 -2.11
CA GLY A 429 13.36 -10.32 -2.33
C GLY A 429 12.40 -9.26 -1.79
N LEU A 430 11.11 -9.40 -2.08
CA LEU A 430 10.09 -8.46 -1.64
C LEU A 430 9.89 -8.50 -0.12
N PHE A 431 9.84 -9.69 0.47
CA PHE A 431 9.77 -9.86 1.92
C PHE A 431 10.95 -9.20 2.63
N ARG A 432 12.19 -9.51 2.19
CA ARG A 432 13.40 -8.92 2.75
C ARG A 432 13.41 -7.40 2.63
N LYS A 433 13.05 -6.86 1.46
CA LYS A 433 12.96 -5.42 1.23
C LYS A 433 12.01 -4.77 2.23
N LEU A 434 10.78 -5.26 2.34
CA LEU A 434 9.76 -4.70 3.22
C LEU A 434 10.12 -4.84 4.70
N ALA A 435 10.70 -5.96 5.10
CA ALA A 435 11.15 -6.17 6.47
C ALA A 435 12.20 -5.11 6.86
N LEU A 436 13.22 -4.92 6.02
CA LEU A 436 14.29 -3.95 6.27
C LEU A 436 13.81 -2.49 6.20
N GLU A 437 12.97 -2.14 5.20
CA GLU A 437 12.47 -0.77 5.04
C GLU A 437 11.54 -0.32 6.17
N ASN A 438 10.81 -1.24 6.79
CA ASN A 438 9.89 -0.93 7.88
C ASN A 438 10.51 -1.08 9.28
N GLU A 439 11.69 -1.66 9.39
CA GLU A 439 12.38 -1.85 10.67
C GLU A 439 13.05 -0.56 11.15
N ASN A 440 12.79 -0.19 12.40
CA ASN A 440 13.48 0.92 13.05
C ASN A 440 14.88 0.49 13.53
N ILE A 441 15.82 1.43 13.51
CA ILE A 441 17.14 1.27 14.13
C ILE A 441 17.14 2.12 15.39
N VAL A 442 17.26 1.47 16.54
CA VAL A 442 17.24 2.13 17.84
C VAL A 442 18.65 2.16 18.42
N LEU A 443 19.14 3.34 18.77
CA LEU A 443 20.44 3.52 19.40
C LEU A 443 20.27 3.72 20.89
N SER A 444 20.92 2.88 21.67
CA SER A 444 20.96 2.92 23.13
C SER A 444 22.40 3.05 23.64
N GLY A 445 22.57 3.40 24.90
CA GLY A 445 23.87 3.51 25.57
C GLY A 445 23.96 4.65 26.57
N MET A 446 25.10 4.72 27.24
CA MET A 446 25.38 5.74 28.24
C MET A 446 25.22 7.16 27.69
N PRO A 447 24.91 8.14 28.55
CA PRO A 447 24.98 9.53 28.17
C PRO A 447 26.37 9.86 27.59
N GLY A 448 26.42 10.47 26.37
CA GLY A 448 27.70 10.82 25.72
C GLY A 448 28.31 9.73 24.86
N SER A 449 27.70 8.54 24.71
CA SER A 449 28.22 7.47 23.86
C SER A 449 28.14 7.74 22.34
N GLY A 450 27.55 8.89 21.91
CA GLY A 450 27.50 9.29 20.51
C GLY A 450 26.24 8.88 19.76
N LYS A 451 25.17 8.49 20.44
CA LYS A 451 23.90 8.01 19.84
C LYS A 451 23.33 8.96 18.78
N SER A 452 23.21 10.24 19.08
CA SER A 452 22.63 11.23 18.16
C SER A 452 23.52 11.42 16.92
N THR A 453 24.84 11.44 17.08
CA THR A 453 25.79 11.60 15.98
C THR A 453 25.78 10.39 15.05
N VAL A 454 25.90 9.18 15.61
CA VAL A 454 25.84 7.93 14.85
C VAL A 454 24.45 7.74 14.22
N GLY A 455 23.38 8.12 14.95
CA GLY A 455 22.01 8.03 14.45
C GLY A 455 21.77 8.91 13.21
N ARG A 456 22.27 10.14 13.21
CA ARG A 456 22.21 11.02 12.03
C ARG A 456 23.02 10.46 10.84
N ALA A 457 24.17 9.86 11.09
CA ALA A 457 24.96 9.20 10.05
C ALA A 457 24.22 8.02 9.43
N ILE A 458 23.59 7.14 10.25
CA ILE A 458 22.75 6.04 9.77
C ILE A 458 21.56 6.56 8.97
N ALA A 459 20.84 7.55 9.49
CA ALA A 459 19.66 8.12 8.86
C ALA A 459 19.99 8.71 7.49
N SER A 460 21.09 9.44 7.39
CA SER A 460 21.62 10.00 6.14
C SER A 460 21.97 8.89 5.14
N ALA A 461 22.68 7.84 5.57
CA ALA A 461 23.10 6.73 4.71
C ALA A 461 21.90 5.94 4.14
N LEU A 462 20.81 5.83 4.88
CA LEU A 462 19.59 5.10 4.47
C LEU A 462 18.52 5.99 3.85
N GLY A 463 18.65 7.32 3.91
CA GLY A 463 17.59 8.26 3.51
C GLY A 463 16.36 8.18 4.41
N ARG A 464 16.55 7.93 5.72
CA ARG A 464 15.49 7.78 6.71
C ARG A 464 15.37 8.98 7.63
N GLU A 465 14.22 9.15 8.24
CA GLU A 465 14.01 10.13 9.30
C GLU A 465 14.81 9.74 10.55
N PHE A 466 15.38 10.75 11.20
CA PHE A 466 16.07 10.62 12.49
C PHE A 466 15.22 11.26 13.58
N ILE A 467 15.06 10.55 14.69
CA ILE A 467 14.34 10.99 15.90
C ILE A 467 15.29 10.91 17.08
N ASP A 468 15.61 12.05 17.70
CA ASP A 468 16.23 12.10 19.02
C ASP A 468 15.11 12.21 20.07
N LEU A 469 15.03 11.25 20.99
CA LEU A 469 13.96 11.26 22.00
C LEU A 469 14.10 12.43 22.98
N ASP A 470 15.32 12.84 23.30
CA ASP A 470 15.54 13.99 24.21
C ASP A 470 15.05 15.28 23.52
N ASP A 471 15.41 15.52 22.23
CA ASP A 471 14.91 16.65 21.43
C ASP A 471 13.37 16.62 21.29
N ALA A 472 12.79 15.43 21.07
CA ALA A 472 11.34 15.26 20.91
C ALA A 472 10.58 15.52 22.21
N ILE A 473 11.14 15.18 23.36
CA ILE A 473 10.58 15.48 24.69
C ILE A 473 10.57 16.99 24.93
N GLU A 474 11.70 17.67 24.67
CA GLU A 474 11.81 19.13 24.83
C GLU A 474 10.83 19.87 23.91
N ALA A 475 10.72 19.43 22.65
CA ALA A 475 9.75 19.99 21.70
C ALA A 475 8.28 19.78 22.15
N ALA A 476 7.95 18.62 22.74
CA ALA A 476 6.60 18.35 23.24
C ALA A 476 6.26 19.13 24.53
N ALA A 477 7.26 19.43 25.35
CA ALA A 477 7.07 20.16 26.60
C ALA A 477 7.19 21.69 26.45
N ASP A 478 7.68 22.17 25.29
CA ASP A 478 8.03 23.56 25.02
C ASP A 478 9.01 24.15 26.06
N CYS A 479 9.89 23.30 26.60
CA CYS A 479 10.93 23.69 27.54
C CYS A 479 12.01 22.60 27.62
N SER A 480 13.18 22.96 28.17
CA SER A 480 14.32 22.03 28.31
C SER A 480 14.06 20.93 29.35
N ILE A 481 14.74 19.79 29.19
CA ILE A 481 14.65 18.67 30.15
C ILE A 481 14.96 19.11 31.59
N PRO A 482 16.02 19.93 31.86
CA PRO A 482 16.24 20.45 33.21
C PRO A 482 15.07 21.27 33.77
N GLU A 483 14.39 22.05 32.93
CA GLU A 483 13.20 22.82 33.34
C GLU A 483 12.01 21.91 33.65
N ILE A 484 11.80 20.81 32.89
CA ILE A 484 10.77 19.81 33.21
C ILE A 484 11.03 19.20 34.60
N PHE A 485 12.29 18.81 34.86
CA PHE A 485 12.66 18.27 36.17
C PHE A 485 12.42 19.27 37.32
N ALA A 486 12.77 20.53 37.09
CA ALA A 486 12.60 21.58 38.11
C ALA A 486 11.14 21.95 38.34
N ARG A 487 10.32 21.99 37.29
CA ARG A 487 8.91 22.40 37.37
C ARG A 487 7.99 21.25 37.77
N ASP A 488 8.13 20.09 37.18
CA ASP A 488 7.15 19.00 37.23
C ASP A 488 7.71 17.72 37.90
N GLY A 489 9.01 17.66 38.14
CA GLY A 489 9.70 16.55 38.80
C GLY A 489 9.98 15.35 37.89
N GLU A 490 10.77 14.41 38.42
CA GLU A 490 11.23 13.23 37.67
C GLU A 490 10.08 12.36 37.14
N LYS A 491 9.03 12.18 37.93
CA LYS A 491 7.89 11.34 37.57
C LYS A 491 7.20 11.86 36.30
N ALA A 492 6.94 13.16 36.20
CA ALA A 492 6.30 13.79 35.07
C ALA A 492 7.20 13.68 33.81
N PHE A 493 8.50 13.93 33.96
CA PHE A 493 9.47 13.71 32.88
C PHE A 493 9.41 12.27 32.37
N ARG A 494 9.44 11.28 33.28
CA ARG A 494 9.42 9.87 32.88
C ARG A 494 8.10 9.45 32.21
N ASP A 495 7.00 10.05 32.59
CA ASP A 495 5.70 9.75 31.98
C ASP A 495 5.65 10.36 30.56
N LEU A 496 6.18 11.57 30.36
CA LEU A 496 6.34 12.20 29.06
C LEU A 496 7.32 11.42 28.18
N GLU A 497 8.49 11.03 28.72
CA GLU A 497 9.48 10.19 28.03
C GLU A 497 8.81 8.89 27.50
N THR A 498 7.98 8.26 28.34
CA THR A 498 7.26 7.04 27.95
C THR A 498 6.29 7.32 26.80
N HIS A 499 5.52 8.40 26.87
CA HIS A 499 4.58 8.77 25.82
C HIS A 499 5.29 9.04 24.48
N ILE A 500 6.36 9.84 24.49
CA ILE A 500 7.15 10.16 23.29
C ILE A 500 7.85 8.91 22.73
N THR A 501 8.37 8.04 23.60
CA THR A 501 8.97 6.77 23.20
C THR A 501 7.96 5.86 22.49
N GLN A 502 6.72 5.79 22.98
CA GLN A 502 5.65 5.03 22.34
C GLN A 502 5.30 5.59 20.96
N LEU A 503 5.21 6.92 20.82
CA LEU A 503 4.96 7.56 19.52
C LEU A 503 6.09 7.30 18.53
N ALA A 504 7.36 7.42 18.97
CA ALA A 504 8.52 7.15 18.12
C ALA A 504 8.62 5.67 17.74
N GLY A 505 8.43 4.74 18.69
CA GLY A 505 8.43 3.30 18.47
C GLY A 505 7.30 2.81 17.54
N ALA A 506 6.19 3.55 17.50
CA ALA A 506 5.08 3.30 16.58
C ALA A 506 5.43 3.63 15.11
N ARG A 507 6.44 4.47 14.86
CA ARG A 507 6.93 4.77 13.52
C ARG A 507 7.61 3.56 12.91
N ARG A 508 7.76 3.56 11.60
CA ARG A 508 8.41 2.48 10.85
C ARG A 508 9.49 3.06 9.95
N GLY A 509 10.61 2.35 9.85
CA GLY A 509 11.72 2.72 8.99
C GLY A 509 12.44 4.00 9.44
N VAL A 510 12.42 4.32 10.72
CA VAL A 510 13.10 5.48 11.30
C VAL A 510 14.34 5.06 12.10
N VAL A 511 15.22 6.03 12.37
CA VAL A 511 16.37 5.86 13.27
C VAL A 511 16.08 6.64 14.54
N ILE A 512 16.12 5.97 15.69
CA ILE A 512 15.76 6.53 16.99
C ILE A 512 16.99 6.54 17.91
N ALA A 513 17.39 7.71 18.41
CA ALA A 513 18.35 7.83 19.50
C ALA A 513 17.60 7.96 20.83
N THR A 514 17.92 7.09 21.79
CA THR A 514 17.28 7.11 23.11
C THR A 514 18.02 8.02 24.09
N GLY A 515 17.30 8.58 25.07
CA GLY A 515 17.88 9.11 26.28
C GLY A 515 18.63 8.01 27.07
N GLY A 516 19.61 8.39 27.87
CA GLY A 516 20.40 7.40 28.65
C GLY A 516 19.60 6.61 29.69
N GLY A 517 18.39 7.04 30.05
CA GLY A 517 17.49 6.35 31.00
C GLY A 517 16.29 5.69 30.36
N THR A 518 16.05 5.87 29.08
CA THR A 518 14.83 5.45 28.39
C THR A 518 14.54 3.95 28.54
N LEU A 519 15.55 3.10 28.44
CA LEU A 519 15.39 1.63 28.55
C LEU A 519 15.13 1.15 30.00
N LEU A 520 15.21 2.00 31.02
CA LEU A 520 14.94 1.59 32.41
C LEU A 520 13.47 1.21 32.62
N ARG A 521 12.53 1.83 31.87
CA ARG A 521 11.12 1.46 31.93
C ARG A 521 10.79 0.36 30.92
N GLU A 522 10.12 -0.68 31.38
CA GLU A 522 9.70 -1.82 30.56
C GLU A 522 8.83 -1.39 29.37
N LYS A 523 7.84 -0.51 29.62
CA LYS A 523 6.96 0.02 28.55
C LYS A 523 7.72 0.68 27.40
N ASN A 524 8.86 1.33 27.69
CA ASN A 524 9.71 1.95 26.69
C ASN A 524 10.46 0.87 25.89
N ARG A 525 10.98 -0.16 26.57
CA ARG A 525 11.65 -1.29 25.93
C ARG A 525 10.70 -2.03 24.98
N GLU A 526 9.48 -2.32 25.44
CA GLU A 526 8.44 -2.95 24.63
C GLU A 526 8.15 -2.10 23.39
N ALA A 527 7.87 -0.81 23.55
CA ALA A 527 7.53 0.09 22.45
C ALA A 527 8.65 0.18 21.39
N LEU A 528 9.91 0.24 21.81
CA LEU A 528 11.05 0.30 20.91
C LEU A 528 11.32 -1.05 20.21
N LYS A 529 11.12 -2.17 20.91
CA LYS A 529 11.29 -3.52 20.35
C LYS A 529 10.18 -3.92 19.38
N GLN A 530 9.00 -3.31 19.45
CA GLN A 530 7.87 -3.68 18.60
C GLN A 530 8.16 -3.52 17.10
N ASN A 531 8.86 -2.46 16.71
CA ASN A 531 9.23 -2.22 15.31
C ASN A 531 10.75 -2.09 15.09
N GLY A 532 11.57 -2.17 16.14
CA GLY A 532 12.98 -1.86 16.04
C GLY A 532 13.91 -2.91 16.60
N ARG A 533 15.15 -2.88 16.10
CA ARG A 533 16.31 -3.53 16.72
C ARG A 533 17.16 -2.50 17.43
N ILE A 534 17.70 -2.89 18.59
CA ILE A 534 18.43 -2.02 19.50
C ILE A 534 19.92 -2.26 19.34
N ALA A 535 20.66 -1.24 18.91
CA ALA A 535 22.12 -1.21 18.92
C ALA A 535 22.61 -0.47 20.17
N LEU A 536 23.35 -1.15 21.02
CA LEU A 536 24.03 -0.55 22.17
C LEU A 536 25.36 0.04 21.71
N LEU A 537 25.49 1.35 21.85
CA LEU A 537 26.75 2.06 21.66
C LEU A 537 27.51 2.13 22.98
N THR A 538 28.70 1.50 23.01
CA THR A 538 29.62 1.56 24.13
C THR A 538 30.80 2.48 23.82
N ARG A 539 31.38 3.09 24.86
CA ARG A 539 32.59 3.88 24.82
C ARG A 539 33.30 3.77 26.17
N PRO A 540 34.63 3.80 26.24
CA PRO A 540 35.33 3.85 27.52
C PRO A 540 34.75 4.95 28.41
N LEU A 541 34.49 4.64 29.68
CA LEU A 541 33.86 5.59 30.61
C LEU A 541 34.71 6.87 30.81
N SER A 542 36.04 6.76 30.65
CA SER A 542 36.98 7.88 30.66
C SER A 542 36.73 8.90 29.55
N ASP A 543 36.17 8.47 28.44
CA ASP A 543 36.01 9.26 27.20
C ASP A 543 34.60 9.87 27.09
N LEU A 544 33.73 9.61 28.08
CA LEU A 544 32.36 10.12 28.09
C LEU A 544 32.33 11.56 28.63
N PRO A 545 31.74 12.55 27.89
CA PRO A 545 31.62 13.92 28.36
C PRO A 545 30.62 14.02 29.52
N VAL A 546 30.99 14.66 30.60
CA VAL A 546 30.20 14.84 31.82
C VAL A 546 29.36 16.13 31.80
N ALA A 547 29.79 17.16 31.06
CA ALA A 547 29.20 18.50 31.08
C ALA A 547 27.76 18.53 30.50
N GLY A 548 26.88 19.30 31.15
CA GLY A 548 25.54 19.65 30.64
C GLY A 548 24.43 18.60 30.83
N ARG A 549 24.59 17.58 31.72
CA ARG A 549 23.62 16.47 31.89
C ARG A 549 23.20 16.28 33.35
N PRO A 550 21.91 16.52 33.70
CA PRO A 550 21.44 16.52 35.11
C PRO A 550 21.80 15.26 35.90
N VAL A 551 21.62 14.07 35.32
CA VAL A 551 21.89 12.78 35.99
C VAL A 551 23.38 12.50 36.14
N SER A 552 24.21 12.87 35.16
CA SER A 552 25.67 12.70 35.21
C SER A 552 26.35 13.69 36.16
N LEU A 553 25.66 14.76 36.54
CA LEU A 553 26.10 15.71 37.55
C LEU A 553 25.86 15.22 39.00
N SER A 554 24.87 14.30 39.18
CA SER A 554 24.47 13.81 40.50
C SER A 554 25.14 12.50 40.91
N LYS A 555 25.64 11.69 39.95
CA LYS A 555 26.27 10.39 40.19
C LYS A 555 27.48 10.16 39.32
N PRO A 556 28.54 9.45 39.80
CA PRO A 556 29.67 9.02 38.97
C PRO A 556 29.20 8.13 37.79
N LEU A 557 29.84 8.29 36.61
CA LEU A 557 29.50 7.50 35.41
C LEU A 557 29.68 5.99 35.62
N THR A 558 30.65 5.58 36.43
CA THR A 558 30.85 4.17 36.83
C THR A 558 29.64 3.60 37.56
N GLN A 559 29.09 4.36 38.49
CA GLN A 559 27.90 3.96 39.23
C GLN A 559 26.66 3.88 38.30
N ILE A 560 26.50 4.87 37.41
CA ILE A 560 25.40 4.86 36.42
C ILE A 560 25.52 3.63 35.50
N TRP A 561 26.74 3.28 35.09
CA TRP A 561 26.98 2.09 34.27
C TRP A 561 26.61 0.80 35.01
N GLU A 562 27.09 0.62 36.25
CA GLU A 562 26.76 -0.55 37.05
C GLU A 562 25.25 -0.72 37.28
N GLU A 563 24.53 0.38 37.52
CA GLU A 563 23.08 0.37 37.68
C GLU A 563 22.30 0.01 36.39
N ARG A 564 22.90 0.16 35.19
CA ARG A 564 22.18 0.07 33.90
C ARG A 564 22.72 -0.97 32.93
N LYS A 565 23.93 -1.46 33.12
CA LYS A 565 24.61 -2.36 32.18
C LYS A 565 23.81 -3.61 31.84
N ASP A 566 23.16 -4.24 32.83
CA ASP A 566 22.39 -5.45 32.61
C ASP A 566 21.14 -5.18 31.75
N ILE A 567 20.51 -4.02 31.95
CA ILE A 567 19.36 -3.60 31.13
C ILE A 567 19.81 -3.28 29.70
N TYR A 568 20.94 -2.57 29.52
CA TYR A 568 21.45 -2.27 28.21
C TYR A 568 21.84 -3.52 27.45
N LEU A 569 22.66 -4.40 28.04
CA LEU A 569 23.15 -5.64 27.41
C LEU A 569 22.03 -6.63 27.16
N GLY A 570 21.10 -6.81 28.12
CA GLY A 570 19.97 -7.73 27.98
C GLY A 570 18.90 -7.31 26.99
N ASN A 571 18.96 -6.07 26.48
CA ASN A 571 17.98 -5.55 25.50
C ASN A 571 18.61 -5.20 24.15
N ALA A 572 19.94 -5.27 24.01
CA ALA A 572 20.62 -4.98 22.76
C ALA A 572 20.61 -6.18 21.82
N ASP A 573 20.27 -5.96 20.55
CA ASP A 573 20.41 -6.93 19.47
C ASP A 573 21.86 -6.97 18.96
N VAL A 574 22.61 -5.87 19.14
CA VAL A 574 24.05 -5.76 18.83
C VAL A 574 24.71 -4.73 19.75
N THR A 575 25.97 -4.99 20.12
CA THR A 575 26.82 -4.02 20.85
C THR A 575 27.96 -3.57 19.94
N ILE A 576 28.09 -2.25 19.79
CA ILE A 576 29.12 -1.63 18.94
C ILE A 576 29.94 -0.65 19.76
N GLU A 577 31.25 -0.80 19.72
CA GLU A 577 32.19 0.15 20.33
C GLU A 577 32.34 1.40 19.44
N ASN A 578 32.12 2.58 19.99
CA ASN A 578 32.17 3.85 19.29
C ASN A 578 33.38 4.69 19.76
N THR A 579 34.57 4.28 19.35
CA THR A 579 35.84 4.93 19.68
C THR A 579 36.47 5.64 18.48
N GLY A 580 35.97 5.38 17.25
CA GLY A 580 36.42 5.96 15.99
C GLY A 580 35.51 7.06 15.44
N ALA A 581 35.48 7.18 14.11
CA ALA A 581 34.55 8.06 13.42
C ALA A 581 33.11 7.54 13.57
N PRO A 582 32.12 8.43 13.69
CA PRO A 582 30.70 8.03 13.79
C PRO A 582 30.23 7.16 12.62
N GLU A 583 30.78 7.38 11.43
CA GLU A 583 30.50 6.63 10.21
C GLU A 583 30.92 5.17 10.31
N ASP A 584 31.99 4.87 11.03
CA ASP A 584 32.47 3.48 11.25
C ASP A 584 31.51 2.70 12.13
N ALA A 585 31.03 3.30 13.22
CA ALA A 585 30.01 2.73 14.08
C ALA A 585 28.68 2.56 13.34
N ALA A 586 28.29 3.56 12.53
CA ALA A 586 27.10 3.49 11.68
C ALA A 586 27.19 2.32 10.69
N ALA A 587 28.32 2.18 9.98
CA ALA A 587 28.55 1.08 9.04
C ALA A 587 28.54 -0.30 9.74
N ALA A 588 29.10 -0.39 10.95
CA ALA A 588 29.08 -1.62 11.74
C ALA A 588 27.65 -2.03 12.13
N ILE A 589 26.81 -1.09 12.57
CA ILE A 589 25.39 -1.32 12.88
C ILE A 589 24.64 -1.77 11.62
N LEU A 590 24.82 -1.09 10.49
CA LEU A 590 24.13 -1.42 9.23
C LEU A 590 24.54 -2.82 8.74
N ARG A 591 25.80 -3.22 8.86
CA ARG A 591 26.24 -4.60 8.55
C ARG A 591 25.59 -5.62 9.48
N ALA A 592 25.62 -5.37 10.79
CA ALA A 592 25.04 -6.28 11.78
C ALA A 592 23.53 -6.47 11.58
N PHE A 593 22.84 -5.43 11.14
CA PHE A 593 21.41 -5.47 10.86
C PHE A 593 21.05 -5.87 9.41
N GLY A 594 22.05 -6.24 8.59
CA GLY A 594 21.83 -6.66 7.20
C GLY A 594 21.28 -5.55 6.31
N GLN A 595 21.48 -4.29 6.68
CA GLN A 595 21.02 -3.09 5.98
C GLN A 595 22.15 -2.40 5.19
N ALA A 596 23.37 -2.91 5.23
CA ALA A 596 24.46 -2.44 4.35
C ALA A 596 24.10 -2.74 2.89
N ARG A 597 24.27 -1.72 2.03
CA ARG A 597 24.11 -1.84 0.57
C ARG A 597 25.32 -2.50 -0.05
#